data_81c1f3147907c2e2e909fbf24a6355e9
#
_entry.id   81c1f3147907c2e2e909fbf24a6355e9
#
_cell.length_a   1.000
_cell.length_b   1.000
_cell.length_c   1.000
_cell.angle_alpha   90.00
_cell.angle_beta   90.00
_cell.angle_gamma   90.00
#
_symmetry.space_group_name_H-M   'P 1'
#
loop_
_entity.id
_entity.type
_entity.pdbx_description
1 polymer ?
#
loop_
_entity_poly.entity_id
_entity_poly.type
_entity_poly.pdbx_seq_one_letter_code
_entity_poly.pdbx_strand_id
1 'polypeptide(L)'
;MTGYQEALTDPSYAEQTLVMTTPHVGNTGVNDEDCESDRVWVSGFVVRALSRAPSSWRSTGGLDRYLAERGVPCMQGVDTRALVRHLRDRGAMRVALSTDGTQEGELRERLAASPGMSGRDLASAASTASVFVAHNPPVSTVRIAVVDGGAKRNIIRLLGAAGAYVRVHPLHDSAAAWMDGVDAVLVTNGPGDPAALGDVVANLQQVVGKKPLLGICLGHQLLALAVGASTYKLPFGHRGANQPVKDLRTGRVQITSQNHGFAVDRGSLEAAGASVTHEHLNDRTVSGFLHADHRVYAVQYHPEACPGPRDGTDVLLREFIQFVKGA
;
A
#
# COMPACT_ATOMS: atom_id res chain seq x y z
N MET A 1 -4.10 -4.49 -20.62
CA MET A 1 -3.45 -3.89 -19.47
C MET A 1 -3.36 -4.91 -18.35
N THR A 2 -2.24 -4.96 -17.69
CA THR A 2 -1.93 -5.85 -16.58
C THR A 2 -2.04 -5.11 -15.26
N GLY A 3 -1.84 -5.78 -14.12
CA GLY A 3 -1.79 -5.15 -12.81
C GLY A 3 -3.14 -5.00 -12.10
N TYR A 4 -4.21 -5.48 -12.71
CA TYR A 4 -5.52 -5.44 -12.05
C TYR A 4 -5.64 -6.50 -10.96
N GLN A 5 -5.03 -7.67 -11.12
CA GLN A 5 -5.08 -8.73 -10.11
C GLN A 5 -4.27 -8.35 -8.88
N GLU A 6 -3.10 -7.75 -9.07
CA GLU A 6 -2.29 -7.19 -7.99
C GLU A 6 -3.08 -6.12 -7.22
N ALA A 7 -3.77 -5.21 -7.91
CA ALA A 7 -4.61 -4.21 -7.26
C ALA A 7 -5.81 -4.81 -6.52
N LEU A 8 -6.46 -5.82 -7.08
CA LEU A 8 -7.60 -6.50 -6.44
C LEU A 8 -7.19 -7.22 -5.15
N THR A 9 -5.97 -7.75 -5.10
CA THR A 9 -5.42 -8.52 -3.98
C THR A 9 -4.51 -7.72 -3.06
N ASP A 10 -4.31 -6.42 -3.32
CA ASP A 10 -3.59 -5.50 -2.43
C ASP A 10 -4.47 -5.15 -1.22
N PRO A 11 -4.03 -5.48 0.02
CA PRO A 11 -4.78 -5.16 1.23
C PRO A 11 -5.08 -3.68 1.41
N SER A 12 -4.26 -2.79 0.85
CA SER A 12 -4.45 -1.33 0.92
C SER A 12 -5.77 -0.86 0.27
N TYR A 13 -6.43 -1.71 -0.54
CA TYR A 13 -7.76 -1.43 -1.10
C TYR A 13 -8.92 -1.96 -0.24
N ALA A 14 -8.67 -2.44 0.97
CA ALA A 14 -9.73 -2.95 1.84
C ALA A 14 -10.89 -1.95 1.98
N GLU A 15 -12.12 -2.46 1.84
CA GLU A 15 -13.38 -1.70 1.89
C GLU A 15 -13.51 -0.58 0.84
N GLN A 16 -12.76 -0.64 -0.25
CA GLN A 16 -12.86 0.34 -1.34
C GLN A 16 -13.44 -0.31 -2.60
N THR A 17 -14.25 0.44 -3.35
CA THR A 17 -14.62 0.08 -4.71
C THR A 17 -13.56 0.60 -5.66
N LEU A 18 -12.89 -0.30 -6.37
CA LEU A 18 -11.83 0.04 -7.32
C LEU A 18 -12.44 0.36 -8.69
N VAL A 19 -12.11 1.54 -9.22
CA VAL A 19 -12.48 1.96 -10.57
C VAL A 19 -11.25 1.96 -11.47
N MET A 20 -11.26 1.17 -12.53
CA MET A 20 -10.18 1.18 -13.53
C MET A 20 -10.58 1.96 -14.79
N THR A 21 -9.74 2.94 -15.16
CA THR A 21 -10.00 3.81 -16.31
C THR A 21 -9.49 3.26 -17.62
N THR A 22 -8.79 2.11 -17.59
CA THR A 22 -8.36 1.43 -18.80
C THR A 22 -9.54 0.90 -19.59
N PRO A 23 -9.53 1.01 -20.93
CA PRO A 23 -10.66 0.61 -21.76
C PRO A 23 -11.03 -0.86 -21.63
N HIS A 24 -10.02 -1.73 -21.47
CA HIS A 24 -10.17 -3.18 -21.37
C HIS A 24 -9.42 -3.74 -20.16
N VAL A 25 -10.07 -4.59 -19.37
CA VAL A 25 -9.54 -5.26 -18.18
C VAL A 25 -9.83 -6.74 -18.26
N GLY A 26 -8.96 -7.60 -17.73
CA GLY A 26 -9.13 -9.05 -17.77
C GLY A 26 -8.49 -9.75 -18.98
N ASN A 27 -7.86 -9.01 -19.88
CA ASN A 27 -7.26 -9.54 -21.10
C ASN A 27 -6.08 -10.52 -20.87
N THR A 28 -5.39 -10.43 -19.75
CA THR A 28 -4.32 -11.35 -19.35
C THR A 28 -4.81 -12.50 -18.47
N GLY A 29 -6.11 -12.53 -18.13
CA GLY A 29 -6.67 -13.49 -17.19
C GLY A 29 -6.19 -13.30 -15.77
N VAL A 30 -6.25 -14.36 -14.98
CA VAL A 30 -5.76 -14.43 -13.60
C VAL A 30 -4.81 -15.62 -13.43
N ASN A 31 -3.96 -15.56 -12.42
CA ASN A 31 -3.05 -16.64 -12.03
C ASN A 31 -2.65 -16.48 -10.55
N ASP A 32 -2.05 -17.50 -9.94
CA ASP A 32 -1.71 -17.50 -8.53
C ASP A 32 -0.46 -16.67 -8.20
N GLU A 33 0.41 -16.44 -9.18
CA GLU A 33 1.68 -15.73 -8.98
C GLU A 33 1.51 -14.21 -8.83
N ASP A 34 0.49 -13.64 -9.49
CA ASP A 34 0.21 -12.20 -9.50
C ASP A 34 -0.65 -11.73 -8.31
N CYS A 35 -0.95 -12.65 -7.36
CA CYS A 35 -1.63 -12.28 -6.12
C CYS A 35 -0.67 -11.64 -5.11
N GLU A 36 -1.04 -10.48 -4.57
CA GLU A 36 -0.28 -9.79 -3.53
C GLU A 36 -0.67 -10.21 -2.11
N SER A 37 -1.77 -10.96 -1.95
CA SER A 37 -2.23 -11.56 -0.69
C SER A 37 -3.12 -12.77 -0.94
N ASP A 38 -3.69 -13.34 0.12
CA ASP A 38 -4.49 -14.58 0.05
C ASP A 38 -5.93 -14.37 -0.44
N ARG A 39 -6.40 -13.12 -0.53
CA ARG A 39 -7.79 -12.81 -0.92
C ARG A 39 -7.90 -11.54 -1.73
N VAL A 40 -9.07 -11.34 -2.33
CA VAL A 40 -9.48 -10.05 -2.90
C VAL A 40 -9.95 -9.15 -1.77
N TRP A 41 -9.47 -7.91 -1.73
CA TRP A 41 -9.75 -6.94 -0.68
C TRP A 41 -10.75 -5.86 -1.08
N VAL A 42 -10.88 -5.61 -2.38
CA VAL A 42 -11.84 -4.61 -2.85
C VAL A 42 -13.28 -5.04 -2.57
N SER A 43 -14.12 -4.09 -2.14
CA SER A 43 -15.55 -4.33 -1.92
C SER A 43 -16.37 -4.31 -3.21
N GLY A 44 -15.80 -3.82 -4.31
CA GLY A 44 -16.43 -3.78 -5.61
C GLY A 44 -15.43 -3.39 -6.70
N PHE A 45 -15.76 -3.73 -7.94
CA PHE A 45 -14.92 -3.46 -9.08
C PHE A 45 -15.70 -2.83 -10.23
N VAL A 46 -15.22 -1.68 -10.75
CA VAL A 46 -15.92 -0.94 -11.81
C VAL A 46 -15.00 -0.74 -13.00
N VAL A 47 -15.43 -1.16 -14.18
CA VAL A 47 -14.64 -1.13 -15.41
C VAL A 47 -15.45 -0.62 -16.61
N ARG A 48 -14.76 -0.19 -17.65
CA ARG A 48 -15.38 0.13 -18.93
C ARG A 48 -15.83 -1.15 -19.65
N ALA A 49 -14.92 -2.14 -19.78
CA ALA A 49 -15.21 -3.42 -20.39
C ALA A 49 -14.33 -4.52 -19.77
N LEU A 50 -14.96 -5.68 -19.50
CA LEU A 50 -14.24 -6.92 -19.18
C LEU A 50 -13.92 -7.67 -20.48
N SER A 51 -12.73 -8.24 -20.53
CA SER A 51 -12.35 -9.15 -21.61
C SER A 51 -13.18 -10.45 -21.52
N ARG A 52 -13.74 -10.85 -22.66
CA ARG A 52 -14.54 -12.09 -22.75
C ARG A 52 -13.67 -13.36 -22.71
N ALA A 53 -12.42 -13.23 -23.13
CA ALA A 53 -11.47 -14.33 -23.14
C ALA A 53 -10.07 -13.81 -22.80
N PRO A 54 -9.38 -14.41 -21.83
CA PRO A 54 -7.97 -14.10 -21.58
C PRO A 54 -7.09 -14.63 -22.72
N SER A 55 -6.00 -13.91 -23.01
CA SER A 55 -5.05 -14.29 -24.08
C SER A 55 -3.60 -14.19 -23.58
N SER A 56 -3.32 -14.77 -22.44
CA SER A 56 -1.97 -14.85 -21.86
C SER A 56 -1.62 -16.31 -21.58
N TRP A 57 -0.38 -16.70 -21.86
CA TRP A 57 0.13 -18.03 -21.53
C TRP A 57 0.18 -18.29 -20.02
N ARG A 58 0.19 -17.22 -19.19
CA ARG A 58 0.16 -17.33 -17.73
C ARG A 58 -1.26 -17.45 -17.17
N SER A 59 -2.30 -17.30 -18.00
CA SER A 59 -3.67 -17.31 -17.53
C SER A 59 -4.11 -18.71 -17.09
N THR A 60 -4.64 -18.82 -15.89
CA THR A 60 -5.32 -20.00 -15.35
C THR A 60 -6.84 -19.85 -15.33
N GLY A 61 -7.38 -18.66 -15.61
CA GLY A 61 -8.82 -18.40 -15.62
C GLY A 61 -9.20 -16.99 -16.06
N GLY A 62 -10.49 -16.76 -16.22
CA GLY A 62 -11.07 -15.46 -16.52
C GLY A 62 -11.30 -14.62 -15.27
N LEU A 63 -11.19 -13.29 -15.41
CA LEU A 63 -11.36 -12.35 -14.31
C LEU A 63 -12.80 -12.30 -13.80
N ASP A 64 -13.79 -12.45 -14.67
CA ASP A 64 -15.22 -12.49 -14.32
C ASP A 64 -15.54 -13.63 -13.35
N ARG A 65 -15.09 -14.83 -13.67
CA ARG A 65 -15.22 -16.01 -12.82
C ARG A 65 -14.44 -15.85 -11.50
N TYR A 66 -13.24 -15.32 -11.56
CA TYR A 66 -12.40 -15.07 -10.38
C TYR A 66 -13.07 -14.16 -9.36
N LEU A 67 -13.73 -13.08 -9.84
CA LEU A 67 -14.47 -12.15 -8.98
C LEU A 67 -15.75 -12.79 -8.44
N ALA A 68 -16.52 -13.51 -9.29
CA ALA A 68 -17.75 -14.17 -8.91
C ALA A 68 -17.53 -15.24 -7.81
N GLU A 69 -16.48 -16.07 -7.94
CA GLU A 69 -16.13 -17.10 -6.96
C GLU A 69 -15.73 -16.51 -5.60
N ARG A 70 -15.32 -15.22 -5.57
CA ARG A 70 -14.93 -14.48 -4.36
C ARG A 70 -15.99 -13.52 -3.85
N GLY A 71 -17.19 -13.54 -4.45
CA GLY A 71 -18.32 -12.70 -4.04
C GLY A 71 -18.08 -11.20 -4.24
N VAL A 72 -17.19 -10.81 -5.17
CA VAL A 72 -16.88 -9.40 -5.43
C VAL A 72 -17.79 -8.87 -6.55
N PRO A 73 -18.69 -7.93 -6.25
CA PRO A 73 -19.56 -7.32 -7.27
C PRO A 73 -18.73 -6.55 -8.29
N CYS A 74 -19.01 -6.80 -9.58
CA CYS A 74 -18.34 -6.11 -10.68
C CYS A 74 -19.35 -5.46 -11.61
N MET A 75 -19.10 -4.20 -11.95
CA MET A 75 -19.93 -3.45 -12.91
C MET A 75 -19.10 -3.09 -14.14
N GLN A 76 -19.60 -3.44 -15.33
CA GLN A 76 -19.01 -3.03 -16.61
C GLN A 76 -19.96 -2.11 -17.40
N GLY A 77 -19.45 -1.47 -18.44
CA GLY A 77 -20.21 -0.55 -19.29
C GLY A 77 -20.26 0.89 -18.74
N VAL A 78 -19.57 1.16 -17.64
CA VAL A 78 -19.52 2.48 -17.00
C VAL A 78 -18.56 3.40 -17.74
N ASP A 79 -18.87 4.69 -17.88
CA ASP A 79 -17.92 5.70 -18.27
C ASP A 79 -16.96 5.99 -17.10
N THR A 80 -15.97 5.11 -16.94
CA THR A 80 -14.99 5.19 -15.85
C THR A 80 -14.14 6.45 -15.90
N ARG A 81 -13.94 7.05 -17.10
CA ARG A 81 -13.23 8.32 -17.23
C ARG A 81 -14.03 9.47 -16.66
N ALA A 82 -15.33 9.56 -16.99
CA ALA A 82 -16.22 10.57 -16.42
C ALA A 82 -16.32 10.42 -14.91
N LEU A 83 -16.49 9.18 -14.42
CA LEU A 83 -16.55 8.88 -12.99
C LEU A 83 -15.29 9.33 -12.24
N VAL A 84 -14.10 8.99 -12.74
CA VAL A 84 -12.83 9.37 -12.08
C VAL A 84 -12.61 10.88 -12.14
N ARG A 85 -13.02 11.58 -13.21
CA ARG A 85 -13.00 13.05 -13.24
C ARG A 85 -13.90 13.63 -12.16
N HIS A 86 -15.12 13.09 -11.99
CA HIS A 86 -16.04 13.51 -10.93
C HIS A 86 -15.41 13.32 -9.54
N LEU A 87 -14.79 12.15 -9.28
CA LEU A 87 -14.11 11.88 -8.01
C LEU A 87 -12.91 12.82 -7.77
N ARG A 88 -12.19 13.19 -8.82
CA ARG A 88 -11.10 14.17 -8.70
C ARG A 88 -11.63 15.57 -8.35
N ASP A 89 -12.73 15.97 -8.93
CA ASP A 89 -13.28 17.31 -8.75
C ASP A 89 -14.07 17.45 -7.42
N ARG A 90 -14.67 16.35 -6.92
CA ARG A 90 -15.51 16.34 -5.73
C ARG A 90 -14.88 15.66 -4.51
N GLY A 91 -13.75 14.99 -4.69
CA GLY A 91 -13.11 14.16 -3.68
C GLY A 91 -13.55 12.70 -3.71
N ALA A 92 -12.86 11.87 -2.94
CA ALA A 92 -13.25 10.47 -2.73
C ALA A 92 -14.62 10.40 -2.05
N MET A 93 -15.48 9.51 -2.54
CA MET A 93 -16.88 9.43 -2.11
C MET A 93 -17.21 8.02 -1.62
N ARG A 94 -18.16 7.94 -0.70
CA ARG A 94 -18.79 6.66 -0.38
C ARG A 94 -19.62 6.21 -1.58
N VAL A 95 -19.66 4.90 -1.82
CA VAL A 95 -20.38 4.29 -2.93
C VAL A 95 -21.08 3.03 -2.44
N ALA A 96 -22.26 2.74 -2.98
CA ALA A 96 -22.95 1.47 -2.86
C ALA A 96 -23.05 0.84 -4.24
N LEU A 97 -22.74 -0.45 -4.34
CA LEU A 97 -22.81 -1.27 -5.55
C LEU A 97 -23.60 -2.54 -5.23
N SER A 98 -24.63 -2.82 -5.99
CA SER A 98 -25.45 -4.03 -5.85
C SER A 98 -25.51 -4.80 -7.17
N THR A 99 -25.47 -6.12 -7.09
CA THR A 99 -25.66 -7.07 -8.19
C THR A 99 -26.79 -8.06 -7.91
N ASP A 100 -27.51 -7.90 -6.79
CA ASP A 100 -28.55 -8.80 -6.29
C ASP A 100 -29.99 -8.22 -6.44
N GLY A 101 -30.12 -7.04 -7.05
CA GLY A 101 -31.41 -6.37 -7.24
C GLY A 101 -31.87 -5.53 -6.05
N THR A 102 -31.02 -5.30 -5.03
CA THR A 102 -31.31 -4.38 -3.93
C THR A 102 -31.81 -3.03 -4.46
N GLN A 103 -32.91 -2.55 -3.93
CA GLN A 103 -33.54 -1.32 -4.40
C GLN A 103 -32.73 -0.08 -4.05
N GLU A 104 -32.81 0.95 -4.90
CA GLU A 104 -32.04 2.19 -4.73
C GLU A 104 -32.27 2.86 -3.36
N GLY A 105 -33.51 2.86 -2.85
CA GLY A 105 -33.85 3.43 -1.54
C GLY A 105 -33.02 2.79 -0.42
N GLU A 106 -33.01 1.47 -0.39
CA GLU A 106 -32.23 0.70 0.60
C GLU A 106 -30.70 0.94 0.46
N LEU A 107 -30.21 0.99 -0.77
CA LEU A 107 -28.79 1.31 -1.01
C LEU A 107 -28.42 2.71 -0.50
N ARG A 108 -29.32 3.70 -0.68
CA ARG A 108 -29.13 5.06 -0.16
C ARG A 108 -29.10 5.09 1.38
N GLU A 109 -29.97 4.35 2.04
CA GLU A 109 -30.00 4.24 3.50
C GLU A 109 -28.73 3.59 4.04
N ARG A 110 -28.31 2.47 3.47
CA ARG A 110 -27.05 1.79 3.82
C ARG A 110 -25.83 2.70 3.60
N LEU A 111 -25.82 3.43 2.50
CA LEU A 111 -24.75 4.38 2.18
C LEU A 111 -24.69 5.54 3.17
N ALA A 112 -25.85 6.06 3.57
CA ALA A 112 -25.94 7.15 4.57
C ALA A 112 -25.40 6.70 5.94
N ALA A 113 -25.69 5.46 6.34
CA ALA A 113 -25.23 4.86 7.58
C ALA A 113 -23.74 4.42 7.54
N SER A 114 -23.15 4.27 6.36
CA SER A 114 -21.77 3.81 6.20
C SER A 114 -20.78 4.85 6.69
N PRO A 115 -19.74 4.46 7.46
CA PRO A 115 -18.69 5.38 7.90
C PRO A 115 -17.81 5.82 6.73
N GLY A 116 -17.13 6.98 6.90
CA GLY A 116 -16.04 7.40 6.02
C GLY A 116 -14.76 6.61 6.31
N MET A 117 -13.66 6.95 5.61
CA MET A 117 -12.36 6.31 5.81
C MET A 117 -11.61 6.86 7.04
N SER A 118 -11.82 8.14 7.39
CA SER A 118 -11.11 8.78 8.49
C SER A 118 -11.47 8.17 9.85
N GLY A 119 -10.48 7.97 10.71
CA GLY A 119 -10.62 7.36 12.02
C GLY A 119 -10.82 5.83 11.99
N ARG A 120 -10.62 5.16 10.85
CA ARG A 120 -10.82 3.72 10.74
C ARG A 120 -9.52 2.95 10.72
N ASP A 121 -9.41 2.02 11.63
CA ASP A 121 -8.40 0.97 11.60
C ASP A 121 -8.88 -0.18 10.69
N LEU A 122 -8.29 -0.27 9.51
CA LEU A 122 -8.49 -1.39 8.59
C LEU A 122 -7.25 -2.27 8.50
N ALA A 123 -6.11 -1.78 8.99
CA ALA A 123 -4.84 -2.49 8.93
C ALA A 123 -4.81 -3.69 9.88
N SER A 124 -5.46 -3.61 11.02
CA SER A 124 -5.60 -4.73 11.97
C SER A 124 -6.24 -5.96 11.34
N ALA A 125 -7.24 -5.76 10.48
CA ALA A 125 -7.91 -6.86 9.77
C ALA A 125 -7.08 -7.43 8.59
N ALA A 126 -6.07 -6.68 8.15
CA ALA A 126 -5.17 -7.06 7.07
C ALA A 126 -3.86 -7.69 7.55
N SER A 127 -3.52 -7.48 8.81
CA SER A 127 -2.31 -8.00 9.46
C SER A 127 -2.36 -9.50 9.66
N THR A 128 -1.18 -10.14 9.64
CA THR A 128 -1.07 -11.55 10.06
C THR A 128 -1.49 -11.73 11.51
N ALA A 129 -2.05 -12.92 11.82
CA ALA A 129 -2.47 -13.26 13.19
C ALA A 129 -1.32 -13.76 14.08
N SER A 130 -0.19 -14.17 13.49
CA SER A 130 0.93 -14.77 14.23
C SER A 130 2.27 -14.50 13.57
N VAL A 131 3.32 -14.56 14.37
CA VAL A 131 4.70 -14.43 13.89
C VAL A 131 5.08 -15.65 13.04
N PHE A 132 5.73 -15.41 11.90
CA PHE A 132 6.30 -16.47 11.08
C PHE A 132 7.59 -16.03 10.38
N VAL A 133 8.43 -17.02 10.05
CA VAL A 133 9.64 -16.79 9.26
C VAL A 133 9.30 -16.98 7.78
N ALA A 134 9.33 -15.90 7.02
CA ALA A 134 9.01 -15.92 5.60
C ALA A 134 10.21 -16.29 4.73
N HIS A 135 11.43 -15.94 5.17
CA HIS A 135 12.66 -16.26 4.46
C HIS A 135 13.82 -16.50 5.45
N ASN A 136 14.53 -17.62 5.29
CA ASN A 136 15.65 -18.00 6.14
C ASN A 136 16.78 -18.58 5.27
N PRO A 137 17.62 -17.72 4.65
CA PRO A 137 18.75 -18.19 3.85
C PRO A 137 19.83 -18.83 4.72
N PRO A 138 20.63 -19.78 4.18
CA PRO A 138 21.74 -20.39 4.91
C PRO A 138 22.75 -19.38 5.45
N VAL A 139 22.96 -18.29 4.73
CA VAL A 139 23.78 -17.15 5.13
C VAL A 139 22.96 -15.89 4.90
N SER A 140 22.48 -15.26 5.95
CA SER A 140 21.77 -13.99 5.86
C SER A 140 22.74 -12.81 5.91
N THR A 141 22.50 -11.84 5.04
CA THR A 141 23.28 -10.58 5.03
C THR A 141 22.76 -9.56 6.02
N VAL A 142 21.48 -9.65 6.36
CA VAL A 142 20.77 -8.77 7.30
C VAL A 142 19.50 -9.49 7.79
N ARG A 143 19.13 -9.24 9.03
CA ARG A 143 17.90 -9.79 9.65
C ARG A 143 16.89 -8.68 9.80
N ILE A 144 15.70 -8.86 9.20
CA ILE A 144 14.65 -7.84 9.16
C ILE A 144 13.37 -8.38 9.81
N ALA A 145 12.85 -7.64 10.78
CA ALA A 145 11.47 -7.80 11.22
C ALA A 145 10.56 -6.98 10.30
N VAL A 146 9.55 -7.61 9.77
CA VAL A 146 8.51 -6.97 8.96
C VAL A 146 7.25 -6.85 9.81
N VAL A 147 6.85 -5.63 10.13
CA VAL A 147 5.60 -5.31 10.83
C VAL A 147 4.49 -5.24 9.79
N ASP A 148 3.58 -6.18 9.85
CA ASP A 148 2.57 -6.42 8.83
C ASP A 148 1.31 -5.58 9.05
N GLY A 149 1.18 -4.48 8.33
CA GLY A 149 -0.03 -3.66 8.27
C GLY A 149 -0.99 -4.04 7.13
N GLY A 150 -0.70 -5.11 6.42
CA GLY A 150 -1.35 -5.53 5.17
C GLY A 150 -0.31 -5.61 4.05
N ALA A 151 0.76 -6.37 4.30
CA ALA A 151 1.92 -6.48 3.43
C ALA A 151 1.55 -7.07 2.07
N LYS A 152 2.02 -6.43 0.99
CA LYS A 152 2.08 -7.10 -0.30
C LYS A 152 3.15 -8.19 -0.27
N ARG A 153 2.82 -9.35 -0.82
CA ARG A 153 3.76 -10.48 -0.94
C ARG A 153 5.08 -10.10 -1.60
N ASN A 154 5.03 -9.16 -2.55
CA ASN A 154 6.22 -8.76 -3.28
C ASN A 154 7.26 -8.04 -2.39
N ILE A 155 6.87 -7.34 -1.31
CA ILE A 155 7.81 -6.80 -0.32
C ILE A 155 8.67 -7.94 0.25
N ILE A 156 8.01 -9.00 0.71
CA ILE A 156 8.67 -10.17 1.32
C ILE A 156 9.54 -10.90 0.30
N ARG A 157 9.04 -11.08 -0.94
CA ARG A 157 9.79 -11.70 -2.04
C ARG A 157 11.08 -10.94 -2.37
N LEU A 158 11.00 -9.61 -2.45
CA LEU A 158 12.17 -8.76 -2.75
C LEU A 158 13.20 -8.76 -1.62
N LEU A 159 12.78 -8.73 -0.37
CA LEU A 159 13.67 -8.88 0.79
C LEU A 159 14.40 -10.23 0.76
N GLY A 160 13.65 -11.31 0.51
CA GLY A 160 14.21 -12.65 0.35
C GLY A 160 15.19 -12.76 -0.81
N ALA A 161 14.85 -12.19 -1.98
CA ALA A 161 15.72 -12.14 -3.15
C ALA A 161 17.02 -11.34 -2.90
N ALA A 162 16.97 -10.36 -2.00
CA ALA A 162 18.16 -9.63 -1.53
C ALA A 162 19.00 -10.36 -0.47
N GLY A 163 18.62 -11.60 -0.12
CA GLY A 163 19.33 -12.45 0.84
C GLY A 163 19.10 -12.09 2.31
N ALA A 164 18.03 -11.39 2.62
CA ALA A 164 17.67 -11.07 4.00
C ALA A 164 17.01 -12.27 4.70
N TYR A 165 17.30 -12.44 6.00
CA TYR A 165 16.40 -13.18 6.89
C TYR A 165 15.18 -12.31 7.15
N VAL A 166 13.98 -12.84 6.94
CA VAL A 166 12.71 -12.10 7.06
C VAL A 166 11.79 -12.80 8.05
N ARG A 167 11.47 -12.11 9.14
CA ARG A 167 10.47 -12.53 10.13
C ARG A 167 9.32 -11.54 10.12
N VAL A 168 8.11 -12.03 9.87
CA VAL A 168 6.90 -11.22 9.80
C VAL A 168 6.20 -11.26 11.15
N HIS A 169 5.80 -10.09 11.61
CA HIS A 169 5.13 -9.88 12.89
C HIS A 169 3.75 -9.28 12.69
N PRO A 170 2.76 -9.62 13.54
CA PRO A 170 1.52 -8.86 13.64
C PRO A 170 1.74 -7.37 13.86
N LEU A 171 0.82 -6.54 13.35
CA LEU A 171 0.86 -5.09 13.48
C LEU A 171 0.86 -4.61 14.93
N HIS A 172 0.17 -5.31 15.81
CA HIS A 172 0.03 -4.97 17.24
C HIS A 172 0.98 -5.74 18.17
N ASP A 173 2.01 -6.35 17.60
CA ASP A 173 3.05 -6.97 18.43
C ASP A 173 3.84 -5.88 19.19
N SER A 174 4.55 -6.24 20.24
CA SER A 174 5.32 -5.28 21.03
C SER A 174 6.57 -4.80 20.31
N ALA A 175 7.03 -3.59 20.62
CA ALA A 175 8.29 -3.06 20.13
C ALA A 175 9.48 -3.99 20.47
N ALA A 176 9.46 -4.63 21.65
CA ALA A 176 10.48 -5.58 22.05
C ALA A 176 10.50 -6.81 21.13
N ALA A 177 9.32 -7.35 20.76
CA ALA A 177 9.22 -8.49 19.84
C ALA A 177 9.73 -8.13 18.44
N TRP A 178 9.40 -6.93 17.94
CA TRP A 178 9.90 -6.46 16.65
C TRP A 178 11.43 -6.30 16.60
N MET A 179 12.05 -5.90 17.71
CA MET A 179 13.50 -5.69 17.79
C MET A 179 14.31 -6.95 18.11
N ASP A 180 13.66 -8.04 18.53
CA ASP A 180 14.33 -9.24 19.01
C ASP A 180 15.10 -9.97 17.90
N GLY A 181 16.41 -10.05 18.06
CA GLY A 181 17.33 -10.81 17.18
C GLY A 181 17.36 -10.31 15.72
N VAL A 182 17.03 -9.05 15.45
CA VAL A 182 17.05 -8.44 14.12
C VAL A 182 17.95 -7.19 14.04
N ASP A 183 18.38 -6.86 12.84
CA ASP A 183 19.23 -5.70 12.56
C ASP A 183 18.39 -4.46 12.24
N ALA A 184 17.18 -4.63 11.66
CA ALA A 184 16.32 -3.56 11.23
C ALA A 184 14.82 -3.96 11.30
N VAL A 185 13.94 -2.96 11.24
CA VAL A 185 12.49 -3.14 11.21
C VAL A 185 11.93 -2.46 9.97
N LEU A 186 11.06 -3.16 9.23
CA LEU A 186 10.30 -2.64 8.10
C LEU A 186 8.82 -2.61 8.46
N VAL A 187 8.17 -1.43 8.31
CA VAL A 187 6.72 -1.27 8.48
C VAL A 187 6.09 -1.21 7.10
N THR A 188 5.14 -2.11 6.83
CA THR A 188 4.61 -2.31 5.49
C THR A 188 3.53 -1.31 5.10
N ASN A 189 3.06 -1.42 3.86
CA ASN A 189 1.81 -0.83 3.41
C ASN A 189 0.61 -1.41 4.17
N GLY A 190 -0.54 -0.77 4.00
CA GLY A 190 -1.80 -1.22 4.58
C GLY A 190 -2.94 -0.24 4.36
N PRO A 191 -4.19 -0.65 4.66
CA PRO A 191 -5.38 0.17 4.54
C PRO A 191 -5.67 1.02 5.78
N GLY A 192 -6.58 1.98 5.65
CA GLY A 192 -7.14 2.74 6.75
C GLY A 192 -6.48 4.09 7.00
N ASP A 193 -6.78 4.64 8.16
CA ASP A 193 -6.25 5.93 8.63
C ASP A 193 -5.08 5.69 9.60
N PRO A 194 -3.87 6.18 9.31
CA PRO A 194 -2.73 6.00 10.21
C PRO A 194 -2.97 6.58 11.62
N ALA A 195 -3.78 7.63 11.73
CA ALA A 195 -4.11 8.23 13.02
C ALA A 195 -4.99 7.34 13.94
N ALA A 196 -5.62 6.32 13.38
CA ALA A 196 -6.39 5.32 14.14
C ALA A 196 -5.50 4.27 14.84
N LEU A 197 -4.20 4.21 14.51
CA LEU A 197 -3.24 3.21 14.99
C LEU A 197 -2.30 3.76 16.08
N GLY A 198 -2.89 4.42 17.09
CA GLY A 198 -2.11 5.10 18.13
C GLY A 198 -1.21 4.19 18.97
N ASP A 199 -1.62 2.96 19.22
CA ASP A 199 -0.83 1.94 19.91
C ASP A 199 0.37 1.45 19.08
N VAL A 200 0.19 1.29 17.76
CA VAL A 200 1.29 0.97 16.84
C VAL A 200 2.29 2.11 16.78
N VAL A 201 1.81 3.36 16.72
CA VAL A 201 2.68 4.56 16.78
C VAL A 201 3.47 4.58 18.09
N ALA A 202 2.83 4.31 19.24
CA ALA A 202 3.50 4.26 20.53
C ALA A 202 4.57 3.15 20.61
N ASN A 203 4.33 2.00 19.98
CA ASN A 203 5.33 0.94 19.86
C ASN A 203 6.49 1.37 18.92
N LEU A 204 6.20 2.01 17.79
CA LEU A 204 7.24 2.50 16.87
C LEU A 204 8.12 3.58 17.54
N GLN A 205 7.57 4.45 18.37
CA GLN A 205 8.34 5.42 19.17
C GLN A 205 9.39 4.75 20.04
N GLN A 206 9.12 3.53 20.54
CA GLN A 206 10.09 2.76 21.32
C GLN A 206 11.20 2.14 20.46
N VAL A 207 10.98 1.96 19.15
CA VAL A 207 11.99 1.44 18.19
C VAL A 207 12.85 2.54 17.62
N VAL A 208 12.28 3.76 17.44
CA VAL A 208 12.96 4.94 16.90
C VAL A 208 14.28 5.20 17.66
N GLY A 209 15.36 5.39 16.92
CA GLY A 209 16.72 5.58 17.46
C GLY A 209 17.42 4.31 17.94
N LYS A 210 16.75 3.17 18.05
CA LYS A 210 17.35 1.90 18.49
C LYS A 210 17.68 0.95 17.33
N LYS A 211 16.86 0.95 16.31
CA LYS A 211 17.02 0.15 15.08
C LYS A 211 16.78 1.00 13.84
N PRO A 212 17.47 0.73 12.72
CA PRO A 212 17.07 1.29 11.44
C PRO A 212 15.63 0.91 11.10
N LEU A 213 14.88 1.88 10.61
CA LEU A 213 13.46 1.74 10.25
C LEU A 213 13.25 2.05 8.77
N LEU A 214 12.53 1.18 8.08
CA LEU A 214 11.98 1.46 6.75
C LEU A 214 10.46 1.48 6.81
N GLY A 215 9.83 2.49 6.20
CA GLY A 215 8.38 2.58 6.05
C GLY A 215 7.93 2.63 4.60
N ILE A 216 6.91 1.84 4.24
CA ILE A 216 6.31 1.83 2.90
C ILE A 216 4.83 2.19 3.04
N CYS A 217 4.37 3.23 2.35
CA CYS A 217 2.99 3.70 2.26
C CYS A 217 2.37 3.97 3.66
N LEU A 218 1.56 3.07 4.23
CA LEU A 218 1.07 3.20 5.61
C LEU A 218 2.24 3.29 6.60
N GLY A 219 3.28 2.47 6.42
CA GLY A 219 4.49 2.52 7.24
C GLY A 219 5.21 3.86 7.19
N HIS A 220 5.24 4.53 6.05
CA HIS A 220 5.76 5.90 5.93
C HIS A 220 4.95 6.87 6.82
N GLN A 221 3.64 6.76 6.82
CA GLN A 221 2.76 7.62 7.62
C GLN A 221 2.88 7.33 9.11
N LEU A 222 2.94 6.05 9.50
CA LEU A 222 3.11 5.64 10.90
C LEU A 222 4.48 6.07 11.46
N LEU A 223 5.54 5.96 10.67
CA LEU A 223 6.87 6.42 11.07
C LEU A 223 6.94 7.95 11.16
N ALA A 224 6.25 8.68 10.30
CA ALA A 224 6.12 10.12 10.42
C ALA A 224 5.42 10.52 11.73
N LEU A 225 4.32 9.86 12.10
CA LEU A 225 3.65 10.05 13.39
C LEU A 225 4.57 9.69 14.57
N ALA A 226 5.34 8.60 14.46
CA ALA A 226 6.24 8.16 15.52
C ALA A 226 7.40 9.13 15.78
N VAL A 227 7.86 9.87 14.78
CA VAL A 227 8.88 10.93 14.97
C VAL A 227 8.27 12.29 15.36
N GLY A 228 6.95 12.39 15.52
CA GLY A 228 6.26 13.59 15.99
C GLY A 228 5.65 14.47 14.89
N ALA A 229 5.63 14.01 13.64
CA ALA A 229 4.91 14.68 12.57
C ALA A 229 3.40 14.40 12.61
N SER A 230 2.64 15.00 11.72
CA SER A 230 1.20 14.81 11.57
C SER A 230 0.84 14.33 10.16
N THR A 231 -0.34 13.73 10.03
CA THR A 231 -0.92 13.29 8.76
C THR A 231 -2.27 13.98 8.52
N TYR A 232 -2.66 14.06 7.26
CA TYR A 232 -3.95 14.63 6.87
C TYR A 232 -4.59 13.86 5.72
N LYS A 233 -5.92 13.95 5.60
CA LYS A 233 -6.69 13.33 4.53
C LYS A 233 -6.58 14.14 3.26
N LEU A 234 -6.15 13.50 2.17
CA LEU A 234 -6.21 14.08 0.82
C LEU A 234 -7.64 14.08 0.28
N PRO A 235 -8.03 15.05 -0.54
CA PRO A 235 -9.38 15.10 -1.12
C PRO A 235 -9.74 13.83 -1.90
N PHE A 236 -8.86 13.34 -2.76
CA PHE A 236 -9.07 12.12 -3.56
C PHE A 236 -7.92 11.09 -3.46
N GLY A 237 -6.75 11.49 -2.90
CA GLY A 237 -5.57 10.63 -2.77
C GLY A 237 -4.84 10.38 -4.09
N HIS A 238 -3.75 9.61 -4.02
CA HIS A 238 -2.98 9.18 -5.18
C HIS A 238 -3.22 7.70 -5.45
N ARG A 239 -3.59 7.36 -6.69
CA ARG A 239 -3.87 5.98 -7.11
C ARG A 239 -3.39 5.75 -8.54
N GLY A 240 -2.87 4.54 -8.79
CA GLY A 240 -2.38 4.10 -10.08
C GLY A 240 -0.86 4.03 -10.18
N ALA A 241 -0.38 3.49 -11.29
CA ALA A 241 1.03 3.18 -11.54
C ALA A 241 1.72 4.25 -12.43
N ASN A 242 1.24 5.48 -12.40
CA ASN A 242 1.72 6.57 -13.26
C ASN A 242 1.93 7.88 -12.48
N GLN A 243 2.30 7.80 -11.22
CA GLN A 243 2.47 8.93 -10.32
C GLN A 243 3.93 9.42 -10.36
N PRO A 244 4.19 10.66 -10.81
CA PRO A 244 5.55 11.17 -10.92
C PRO A 244 6.05 11.66 -9.56
N VAL A 245 7.20 11.14 -9.13
CA VAL A 245 7.89 11.50 -7.87
C VAL A 245 9.30 11.94 -8.20
N LYS A 246 9.73 13.05 -7.60
CA LYS A 246 11.10 13.57 -7.71
C LYS A 246 11.89 13.21 -6.44
N ASP A 247 13.02 12.55 -6.61
CA ASP A 247 14.03 12.44 -5.56
C ASP A 247 14.76 13.80 -5.47
N LEU A 248 14.60 14.48 -4.35
CA LEU A 248 15.18 15.82 -4.13
C LEU A 248 16.69 15.78 -3.90
N ARG A 249 17.26 14.63 -3.54
CA ARG A 249 18.70 14.44 -3.32
C ARG A 249 19.45 14.37 -4.64
N THR A 250 18.85 13.71 -5.64
CA THR A 250 19.49 13.45 -6.94
C THR A 250 18.91 14.27 -8.08
N GLY A 251 17.71 14.84 -7.88
CA GLY A 251 16.95 15.53 -8.93
C GLY A 251 16.24 14.61 -9.92
N ARG A 252 16.40 13.29 -9.80
CA ARG A 252 15.76 12.30 -10.70
C ARG A 252 14.26 12.26 -10.49
N VAL A 253 13.54 12.06 -11.58
CA VAL A 253 12.09 11.80 -11.58
C VAL A 253 11.85 10.33 -11.87
N GLN A 254 10.99 9.71 -11.07
CA GLN A 254 10.56 8.33 -11.22
C GLN A 254 9.04 8.31 -11.41
N ILE A 255 8.55 7.38 -12.22
CA ILE A 255 7.11 7.09 -12.28
C ILE A 255 6.84 5.95 -11.30
N THR A 256 5.97 6.20 -10.33
CA THR A 256 5.72 5.32 -9.21
C THR A 256 4.30 4.79 -9.20
N SER A 257 4.10 3.65 -8.53
CA SER A 257 2.78 3.13 -8.16
C SER A 257 2.38 3.68 -6.79
N GLN A 258 1.15 4.16 -6.67
CA GLN A 258 0.63 4.69 -5.40
C GLN A 258 -0.82 4.25 -5.16
N ASN A 259 -1.17 4.07 -3.90
CA ASN A 259 -2.53 3.81 -3.44
C ASN A 259 -2.69 4.29 -2.00
N HIS A 260 -2.91 5.58 -1.81
CA HIS A 260 -3.13 6.14 -0.49
C HIS A 260 -4.10 7.32 -0.51
N GLY A 261 -4.78 7.54 0.61
CA GLY A 261 -5.73 8.65 0.80
C GLY A 261 -5.28 9.65 1.85
N PHE A 262 -4.17 9.40 2.53
CA PHE A 262 -3.59 10.28 3.54
C PHE A 262 -2.16 10.66 3.12
N ALA A 263 -1.69 11.80 3.60
CA ALA A 263 -0.33 12.29 3.37
C ALA A 263 0.26 12.83 4.66
N VAL A 264 1.59 12.89 4.72
CA VAL A 264 2.33 13.50 5.83
C VAL A 264 2.41 15.01 5.63
N ASP A 265 2.15 15.77 6.68
CA ASP A 265 2.32 17.22 6.68
C ASP A 265 3.81 17.59 6.69
N ARG A 266 4.23 18.33 5.66
CA ARG A 266 5.62 18.72 5.46
C ARG A 266 6.16 19.55 6.61
N GLY A 267 5.39 20.55 7.05
CA GLY A 267 5.86 21.49 8.06
C GLY A 267 6.11 20.81 9.41
N SER A 268 5.20 19.92 9.82
CA SER A 268 5.35 19.14 11.04
C SER A 268 6.51 18.14 10.95
N LEU A 269 6.71 17.54 9.78
CA LEU A 269 7.80 16.59 9.54
C LEU A 269 9.18 17.25 9.64
N GLU A 270 9.34 18.42 9.01
CA GLU A 270 10.59 19.20 9.07
C GLU A 270 10.83 19.76 10.48
N ALA A 271 9.78 20.17 11.19
CA ALA A 271 9.85 20.58 12.60
C ALA A 271 10.26 19.43 13.54
N ALA A 272 9.94 18.18 13.17
CA ALA A 272 10.37 16.98 13.88
C ALA A 272 11.83 16.58 13.58
N GLY A 273 12.56 17.33 12.75
CA GLY A 273 13.97 17.07 12.43
C GLY A 273 14.21 16.14 11.23
N ALA A 274 13.16 15.73 10.53
CA ALA A 274 13.29 14.92 9.32
C ALA A 274 13.47 15.78 8.06
N SER A 275 14.15 15.24 7.06
CA SER A 275 14.34 15.86 5.76
C SER A 275 13.47 15.19 4.71
N VAL A 276 12.70 15.96 3.93
CA VAL A 276 11.94 15.43 2.80
C VAL A 276 12.90 15.01 1.70
N THR A 277 12.86 13.75 1.31
CA THR A 277 13.71 13.16 0.27
C THR A 277 13.02 13.03 -1.07
N HIS A 278 11.69 12.83 -1.06
CA HIS A 278 10.91 12.63 -2.27
C HIS A 278 9.65 13.50 -2.24
N GLU A 279 9.29 14.06 -3.39
CA GLU A 279 8.15 14.94 -3.57
C GLU A 279 7.31 14.50 -4.76
N HIS A 280 5.98 14.45 -4.58
CA HIS A 280 5.04 14.21 -5.67
C HIS A 280 4.94 15.44 -6.57
N LEU A 281 5.13 15.27 -7.88
CA LEU A 281 5.24 16.43 -8.79
C LEU A 281 3.92 17.12 -9.10
N ASN A 282 2.77 16.46 -8.92
CA ASN A 282 1.48 17.05 -9.26
C ASN A 282 0.98 18.04 -8.18
N ASP A 283 1.27 17.79 -6.90
CA ASP A 283 0.68 18.54 -5.78
C ASP A 283 1.67 18.84 -4.63
N ARG A 284 2.95 18.48 -4.79
CA ARG A 284 4.02 18.76 -3.85
C ARG A 284 3.91 18.05 -2.49
N THR A 285 3.06 17.04 -2.40
CA THR A 285 2.96 16.22 -1.19
C THR A 285 4.26 15.47 -0.91
N VAL A 286 4.51 15.20 0.37
CA VAL A 286 5.67 14.41 0.82
C VAL A 286 5.51 12.98 0.31
N SER A 287 6.48 12.51 -0.48
CA SER A 287 6.53 11.15 -1.01
C SER A 287 7.67 10.32 -0.44
N GLY A 288 8.47 10.88 0.45
CA GLY A 288 9.49 10.19 1.21
C GLY A 288 10.27 11.13 2.10
N PHE A 289 10.82 10.60 3.18
CA PHE A 289 11.65 11.34 4.12
C PHE A 289 12.78 10.49 4.69
N LEU A 290 13.78 11.16 5.23
CA LEU A 290 14.87 10.61 6.02
C LEU A 290 14.96 11.38 7.34
N HIS A 291 14.97 10.67 8.46
CA HIS A 291 15.39 11.20 9.76
C HIS A 291 16.72 10.57 10.12
N ALA A 292 17.82 11.29 9.89
CA ALA A 292 19.17 10.74 9.98
C ALA A 292 19.51 10.28 11.42
N ASP A 293 19.26 11.13 12.41
CA ASP A 293 19.60 10.85 13.82
C ASP A 293 18.85 9.62 14.37
N HIS A 294 17.63 9.39 13.89
CA HIS A 294 16.79 8.26 14.31
C HIS A 294 16.90 7.06 13.36
N ARG A 295 17.64 7.17 12.28
CA ARG A 295 17.83 6.13 11.26
C ARG A 295 16.48 5.65 10.68
N VAL A 296 15.58 6.59 10.37
CA VAL A 296 14.28 6.32 9.75
C VAL A 296 14.33 6.74 8.28
N TYR A 297 14.05 5.81 7.39
CA TYR A 297 13.87 6.07 5.96
C TYR A 297 12.47 5.60 5.53
N ALA A 298 11.71 6.43 4.84
CA ALA A 298 10.36 6.05 4.48
C ALA A 298 9.91 6.66 3.15
N VAL A 299 9.08 5.90 2.40
CA VAL A 299 8.50 6.31 1.13
C VAL A 299 7.00 6.07 1.10
N GLN A 300 6.26 7.01 0.51
CA GLN A 300 4.81 6.95 0.39
C GLN A 300 4.35 6.07 -0.78
N TYR A 301 5.15 5.98 -1.82
CA TYR A 301 4.88 5.14 -2.99
C TYR A 301 5.24 3.68 -2.74
N HIS A 302 4.86 2.83 -3.70
CA HIS A 302 5.07 1.39 -3.63
C HIS A 302 6.25 0.96 -4.53
N PRO A 303 7.48 0.89 -4.02
CA PRO A 303 8.64 0.46 -4.80
C PRO A 303 8.57 -1.03 -5.17
N GLU A 304 7.80 -1.81 -4.44
CA GLU A 304 7.58 -3.24 -4.67
C GLU A 304 6.55 -3.52 -5.75
N ALA A 305 5.81 -2.51 -6.23
CA ALA A 305 4.67 -2.73 -7.12
C ALA A 305 5.08 -3.35 -8.45
N CYS A 306 4.41 -4.43 -8.81
CA CYS A 306 4.60 -5.11 -10.09
C CYS A 306 3.81 -4.48 -11.24
N PRO A 307 2.60 -3.89 -11.06
CA PRO A 307 2.00 -3.10 -12.12
C PRO A 307 2.71 -1.75 -12.23
N GLY A 308 3.33 -1.48 -13.37
CA GLY A 308 3.93 -0.19 -13.66
C GLY A 308 5.44 -0.23 -13.93
N PRO A 309 6.04 0.96 -14.05
CA PRO A 309 7.47 1.08 -14.28
C PRO A 309 8.28 0.48 -13.12
N ARG A 310 9.40 -0.14 -13.48
CA ARG A 310 10.33 -0.73 -12.50
C ARG A 310 11.47 0.21 -12.12
N ASP A 311 11.28 1.50 -12.29
CA ASP A 311 12.33 2.52 -12.14
C ASP A 311 12.97 2.58 -10.75
N GLY A 312 12.27 2.09 -9.71
CA GLY A 312 12.73 2.12 -8.33
C GLY A 312 12.63 0.80 -7.58
N THR A 313 12.13 -0.27 -8.20
CA THR A 313 11.75 -1.51 -7.51
C THR A 313 12.90 -2.15 -6.72
N ASP A 314 14.07 -2.26 -7.34
CA ASP A 314 15.24 -2.87 -6.69
C ASP A 314 16.08 -1.87 -5.88
N VAL A 315 15.95 -0.59 -6.15
CA VAL A 315 16.86 0.45 -5.63
C VAL A 315 16.58 0.69 -4.15
N LEU A 316 15.33 0.93 -3.78
CA LEU A 316 14.97 1.29 -2.41
C LEU A 316 15.33 0.22 -1.38
N LEU A 317 14.98 -1.04 -1.65
CA LEU A 317 15.25 -2.13 -0.70
C LEU A 317 16.75 -2.43 -0.61
N ARG A 318 17.50 -2.30 -1.71
CA ARG A 318 18.95 -2.40 -1.70
C ARG A 318 19.58 -1.23 -0.95
N GLU A 319 19.13 -0.01 -1.18
CA GLU A 319 19.56 1.18 -0.43
C GLU A 319 19.29 1.01 1.07
N PHE A 320 18.14 0.47 1.44
CA PHE A 320 17.83 0.19 2.83
C PHE A 320 18.76 -0.87 3.44
N ILE A 321 19.00 -1.98 2.74
CA ILE A 321 19.93 -3.01 3.21
C ILE A 321 21.36 -2.42 3.34
N GLN A 322 21.78 -1.55 2.42
CA GLN A 322 23.05 -0.84 2.53
C GLN A 322 23.05 0.14 3.72
N PHE A 323 21.96 0.86 3.92
CA PHE A 323 21.76 1.75 5.06
C PHE A 323 21.86 1.02 6.41
N VAL A 324 21.29 -0.19 6.49
CA VAL A 324 21.42 -1.05 7.67
C VAL A 324 22.85 -1.50 7.91
N LYS A 325 23.59 -1.88 6.84
CA LYS A 325 24.96 -2.39 6.91
C LYS A 325 26.02 -1.31 7.10
N GLY A 326 25.80 -0.14 6.56
CA GLY A 326 26.75 0.99 6.59
C GLY A 326 26.62 1.84 7.83
N ALA A 327 25.77 1.44 8.68
CA ALA A 327 25.48 2.11 9.92
C ALA A 327 26.24 1.50 11.08
#